data_cad96344ab3577fb3661157edb189c2b
#
_entry.id   cad96344ab3577fb3661157edb189c2b
#
_cell.length_a   1.000
_cell.length_b   1.000
_cell.length_c   1.000
_cell.angle_alpha   90.00
_cell.angle_beta   90.00
_cell.angle_gamma   90.00
#
_symmetry.space_group_name_H-M   'P 1'
#
loop_
_entity.id
_entity.type
_entity.pdbx_description
1 polymer ?
#
loop_
_entity_poly.entity_id
_entity_poly.type
_entity_poly.pdbx_seq_one_letter_code
_entity_poly.pdbx_strand_id
1 'polypeptide(L)'
;MLSKVEFLAALKRETKILTHLASRLDAKHLDYRLSPAQRSISELLQYLTINAQASTTYFLTGSWDHWEPLADKAKAVDLAGFAKALKKQDAAVAKLLKPISDKSFATKAVKPVWGKGTLPLAQALFENTLTWAIGYRTQLFLQAKAAGVADLGSTDLWTGKAPKKK
;
A
#
# COMPACT_ATOMS: atom_id res chain seq x y z
N MET A 1 14.12 -0.11 16.93
CA MET A 1 13.76 -0.88 15.70
C MET A 1 12.26 -1.13 15.75
N LEU A 2 11.54 -0.95 14.64
CA LEU A 2 10.09 -1.13 14.57
C LEU A 2 9.72 -2.60 14.90
N SER A 3 8.82 -2.80 15.85
CA SER A 3 8.30 -4.12 16.20
C SER A 3 7.27 -4.59 15.16
N LYS A 4 6.98 -5.88 15.14
CA LYS A 4 5.95 -6.47 14.28
C LYS A 4 4.57 -5.82 14.51
N VAL A 5 4.23 -5.53 15.76
CA VAL A 5 2.96 -4.88 16.14
C VAL A 5 2.91 -3.45 15.59
N GLU A 6 4.00 -2.69 15.76
CA GLU A 6 4.09 -1.31 15.24
C GLU A 6 4.06 -1.26 13.72
N PHE A 7 4.72 -2.20 13.03
CA PHE A 7 4.64 -2.32 11.56
C PHE A 7 3.20 -2.55 11.09
N LEU A 8 2.49 -3.53 11.69
CA LEU A 8 1.11 -3.83 11.32
C LEU A 8 0.16 -2.65 11.63
N ALA A 9 0.39 -1.94 12.74
CA ALA A 9 -0.37 -0.75 13.08
C ALA A 9 -0.12 0.39 12.08
N ALA A 10 1.14 0.59 11.66
CA ALA A 10 1.49 1.58 10.65
C ALA A 10 0.86 1.26 9.29
N LEU A 11 0.91 0.01 8.83
CA LEU A 11 0.26 -0.42 7.59
C LEU A 11 -1.25 -0.20 7.64
N LYS A 12 -1.90 -0.55 8.74
CA LYS A 12 -3.34 -0.31 8.94
C LYS A 12 -3.70 1.18 8.93
N ARG A 13 -2.80 2.04 9.42
CA ARG A 13 -2.97 3.50 9.31
C ARG A 13 -2.92 3.95 7.84
N GLU A 14 -1.99 3.43 7.03
CA GLU A 14 -1.92 3.74 5.60
C GLU A 14 -3.18 3.27 4.88
N THR A 15 -3.66 2.06 5.16
CA THR A 15 -4.94 1.54 4.64
C THR A 15 -6.12 2.47 4.93
N LYS A 16 -6.18 3.04 6.15
CA LYS A 16 -7.22 4.02 6.50
C LYS A 16 -7.12 5.29 5.67
N ILE A 17 -5.91 5.82 5.48
CA ILE A 17 -5.69 7.04 4.69
C ILE A 17 -6.02 6.79 3.21
N LEU A 18 -5.56 5.68 2.65
CA LEU A 18 -5.87 5.27 1.27
C LEU A 18 -7.36 5.09 1.04
N THR A 19 -8.07 4.46 1.99
CA THR A 19 -9.53 4.31 1.94
C THR A 19 -10.22 5.67 1.94
N HIS A 20 -9.75 6.60 2.75
CA HIS A 20 -10.29 7.96 2.77
C HIS A 20 -10.02 8.68 1.45
N LEU A 21 -8.81 8.64 0.90
CA LEU A 21 -8.51 9.26 -0.39
C LEU A 21 -9.38 8.68 -1.52
N ALA A 22 -9.56 7.36 -1.55
CA ALA A 22 -10.44 6.71 -2.53
C ALA A 22 -11.90 7.15 -2.39
N SER A 23 -12.39 7.41 -1.17
CA SER A 23 -13.75 7.90 -0.94
C SER A 23 -14.00 9.33 -1.47
N ARG A 24 -12.95 10.04 -1.87
CA ARG A 24 -13.02 11.36 -2.48
C ARG A 24 -13.06 11.30 -4.02
N LEU A 25 -12.95 10.12 -4.60
CA LEU A 25 -12.95 9.89 -6.04
C LEU A 25 -14.35 9.56 -6.55
N ASP A 26 -14.60 9.97 -7.79
CA ASP A 26 -15.74 9.55 -8.59
C ASP A 26 -15.26 8.82 -9.86
N ALA A 27 -16.15 8.14 -10.56
CA ALA A 27 -15.84 7.40 -11.79
C ALA A 27 -15.06 8.23 -12.83
N LYS A 28 -15.40 9.52 -12.98
CA LYS A 28 -14.75 10.45 -13.92
C LYS A 28 -13.26 10.68 -13.67
N HIS A 29 -12.76 10.37 -12.46
CA HIS A 29 -11.34 10.56 -12.11
C HIS A 29 -10.48 9.33 -12.40
N LEU A 30 -11.08 8.14 -12.60
CA LEU A 30 -10.39 6.86 -12.58
C LEU A 30 -9.40 6.66 -13.73
N ASP A 31 -9.68 7.24 -14.90
CA ASP A 31 -8.83 7.10 -16.09
C ASP A 31 -7.68 8.12 -16.12
N TYR A 32 -7.68 9.07 -15.18
CA TYR A 32 -6.63 10.10 -15.15
C TYR A 32 -5.24 9.50 -14.90
N ARG A 33 -4.25 9.97 -15.68
CA ARG A 33 -2.83 9.65 -15.62
C ARG A 33 -2.01 10.93 -15.60
N LEU A 34 -0.94 10.98 -14.81
CA LEU A 34 0.02 12.10 -14.87
C LEU A 34 0.84 12.08 -16.16
N SER A 35 1.09 10.90 -16.72
CA SER A 35 1.71 10.69 -18.03
C SER A 35 1.26 9.35 -18.63
N PRO A 36 1.41 9.15 -19.96
CA PRO A 36 1.07 7.87 -20.60
C PRO A 36 1.79 6.66 -20.01
N ALA A 37 3.01 6.85 -19.50
CA ALA A 37 3.83 5.78 -18.92
C ALA A 37 3.45 5.44 -17.46
N GLN A 38 2.63 6.26 -16.82
CA GLN A 38 2.21 6.02 -15.44
C GLN A 38 0.85 5.32 -15.34
N ARG A 39 0.61 4.65 -14.21
CA ARG A 39 -0.69 4.07 -13.91
C ARG A 39 -1.77 5.14 -13.87
N SER A 40 -2.97 4.82 -14.38
CA SER A 40 -4.17 5.59 -14.08
C SER A 40 -4.52 5.49 -12.59
N ILE A 41 -5.43 6.34 -12.12
CA ILE A 41 -5.94 6.23 -10.74
C ILE A 41 -6.52 4.84 -10.50
N SER A 42 -7.31 4.28 -11.44
CA SER A 42 -7.86 2.94 -11.33
C SER A 42 -6.77 1.87 -11.18
N GLU A 43 -5.77 1.88 -12.05
CA GLU A 43 -4.65 0.94 -11.99
C GLU A 43 -3.79 1.12 -10.73
N LEU A 44 -3.66 2.36 -10.23
CA LEU A 44 -2.97 2.63 -8.98
C LEU A 44 -3.75 2.07 -7.78
N LEU A 45 -5.08 2.23 -7.75
CA LEU A 45 -5.92 1.62 -6.73
C LEU A 45 -5.77 0.09 -6.75
N GLN A 46 -5.85 -0.55 -7.91
CA GLN A 46 -5.67 -2.00 -8.06
C GLN A 46 -4.31 -2.44 -7.51
N TYR A 47 -3.23 -1.78 -7.91
CA TYR A 47 -1.88 -2.05 -7.42
C TYR A 47 -1.77 -1.92 -5.89
N LEU A 48 -2.36 -0.90 -5.31
CA LEU A 48 -2.35 -0.65 -3.86
C LEU A 48 -3.03 -1.76 -3.06
N THR A 49 -3.95 -2.53 -3.66
CA THR A 49 -4.63 -3.64 -2.96
C THR A 49 -3.78 -4.88 -2.78
N ILE A 50 -2.62 -4.96 -3.44
CA ILE A 50 -1.76 -6.14 -3.44
C ILE A 50 -0.31 -5.89 -3.04
N ASN A 51 0.18 -4.64 -3.15
CA ASN A 51 1.62 -4.35 -3.04
C ASN A 51 2.21 -4.73 -1.68
N ALA A 52 1.49 -4.51 -0.58
CA ALA A 52 1.98 -4.85 0.76
C ALA A 52 2.01 -6.37 1.00
N GLN A 53 1.01 -7.10 0.50
CA GLN A 53 1.02 -8.56 0.55
C GLN A 53 2.13 -9.12 -0.32
N ALA A 54 2.29 -8.63 -1.55
CA ALA A 54 3.29 -9.11 -2.49
C ALA A 54 4.71 -8.90 -1.96
N SER A 55 5.04 -7.70 -1.51
CA SER A 55 6.37 -7.40 -0.95
C SER A 55 6.66 -8.18 0.33
N THR A 56 5.67 -8.33 1.24
CA THR A 56 5.82 -9.14 2.45
C THR A 56 6.08 -10.60 2.09
N THR A 57 5.34 -11.16 1.12
CA THR A 57 5.56 -12.54 0.65
C THR A 57 6.95 -12.70 0.06
N TYR A 58 7.40 -11.75 -0.78
CA TYR A 58 8.76 -11.77 -1.31
C TYR A 58 9.82 -11.84 -0.21
N PHE A 59 9.75 -11.00 0.82
CA PHE A 59 10.73 -11.02 1.91
C PHE A 59 10.71 -12.32 2.73
N LEU A 60 9.60 -13.02 2.76
CA LEU A 60 9.51 -14.31 3.46
C LEU A 60 9.98 -15.49 2.63
N THR A 61 9.78 -15.47 1.30
CA THR A 61 10.02 -16.58 0.37
C THR A 61 11.24 -16.39 -0.53
N GLY A 62 11.63 -15.13 -0.80
CA GLY A 62 12.69 -14.79 -1.77
C GLY A 62 12.24 -14.86 -3.23
N SER A 63 10.94 -15.08 -3.52
CA SER A 63 10.39 -15.20 -4.87
C SER A 63 9.24 -14.23 -5.12
N TRP A 64 9.03 -13.87 -6.42
CA TRP A 64 7.90 -13.10 -6.93
C TRP A 64 6.83 -13.96 -7.62
N ASP A 65 6.88 -15.29 -7.54
CA ASP A 65 5.96 -16.20 -8.24
C ASP A 65 4.48 -15.95 -7.90
N HIS A 66 4.21 -15.36 -6.75
CA HIS A 66 2.89 -14.97 -6.29
C HIS A 66 2.37 -13.65 -6.90
N TRP A 67 3.22 -12.91 -7.63
CA TRP A 67 2.87 -11.58 -8.15
C TRP A 67 1.75 -11.64 -9.18
N GLU A 68 1.91 -12.42 -10.26
CA GLU A 68 0.92 -12.49 -11.34
C GLU A 68 -0.47 -12.93 -10.84
N PRO A 69 -0.60 -14.00 -10.02
CA PRO A 69 -1.90 -14.37 -9.46
C PRO A 69 -2.56 -13.27 -8.59
N LEU A 70 -1.77 -12.45 -7.90
CA LEU A 70 -2.30 -11.32 -7.14
C LEU A 70 -2.71 -10.17 -8.07
N ALA A 71 -1.88 -9.85 -9.05
CA ALA A 71 -2.14 -8.79 -10.01
C ALA A 71 -3.40 -9.05 -10.83
N ASP A 72 -3.61 -10.29 -11.29
CA ASP A 72 -4.81 -10.67 -12.03
C ASP A 72 -6.09 -10.52 -11.18
N LYS A 73 -6.05 -10.93 -9.92
CA LYS A 73 -7.16 -10.71 -9.01
C LYS A 73 -7.43 -9.23 -8.73
N ALA A 74 -6.38 -8.40 -8.70
CA ALA A 74 -6.52 -6.98 -8.45
C ALA A 74 -7.22 -6.25 -9.60
N LYS A 75 -7.11 -6.71 -10.85
CA LYS A 75 -7.79 -6.14 -12.03
C LYS A 75 -9.33 -6.09 -11.87
N ALA A 76 -9.90 -6.99 -11.08
CA ALA A 76 -11.34 -7.02 -10.80
C ALA A 76 -11.77 -6.06 -9.66
N VAL A 77 -10.83 -5.34 -9.04
CA VAL A 77 -11.15 -4.40 -7.95
C VAL A 77 -11.53 -3.06 -8.56
N ASP A 78 -12.78 -2.68 -8.37
CA ASP A 78 -13.31 -1.35 -8.66
C ASP A 78 -13.19 -0.40 -7.46
N LEU A 79 -13.60 0.85 -7.65
CA LEU A 79 -13.58 1.88 -6.60
C LEU A 79 -14.41 1.47 -5.37
N ALA A 80 -15.57 0.84 -5.57
CA ALA A 80 -16.46 0.42 -4.48
C ALA A 80 -15.85 -0.73 -3.67
N GLY A 81 -15.15 -1.65 -4.32
CA GLY A 81 -14.47 -2.80 -3.70
C GLY A 81 -13.14 -2.46 -3.03
N PHE A 82 -12.54 -1.30 -3.32
CA PHE A 82 -11.19 -0.94 -2.91
C PHE A 82 -10.95 -1.04 -1.40
N ALA A 83 -11.81 -0.44 -0.58
CA ALA A 83 -11.67 -0.47 0.88
C ALA A 83 -11.71 -1.90 1.45
N LYS A 84 -12.56 -2.75 0.88
CA LYS A 84 -12.65 -4.18 1.25
C LYS A 84 -11.39 -4.94 0.84
N ALA A 85 -10.84 -4.65 -0.34
CA ALA A 85 -9.63 -5.28 -0.84
C ALA A 85 -8.41 -4.89 0.02
N LEU A 86 -8.26 -3.63 0.42
CA LEU A 86 -7.22 -3.20 1.36
C LEU A 86 -7.30 -3.92 2.72
N LYS A 87 -8.50 -4.05 3.30
CA LYS A 87 -8.66 -4.80 4.55
C LYS A 87 -8.28 -6.28 4.41
N LYS A 88 -8.57 -6.89 3.24
CA LYS A 88 -8.13 -8.27 2.95
C LYS A 88 -6.61 -8.35 2.86
N GLN A 89 -5.96 -7.37 2.23
CA GLN A 89 -4.51 -7.28 2.17
C GLN A 89 -3.90 -7.17 3.57
N ASP A 90 -4.42 -6.29 4.45
CA ASP A 90 -3.95 -6.16 5.83
C ASP A 90 -4.04 -7.49 6.59
N ALA A 91 -5.17 -8.20 6.45
CA ALA A 91 -5.36 -9.50 7.06
C ALA A 91 -4.39 -10.56 6.51
N ALA A 92 -4.11 -10.53 5.20
CA ALA A 92 -3.13 -11.42 4.57
C ALA A 92 -1.71 -11.15 5.08
N VAL A 93 -1.29 -9.89 5.17
CA VAL A 93 0.02 -9.52 5.74
C VAL A 93 0.13 -9.95 7.20
N ALA A 94 -0.90 -9.72 8.01
CA ALA A 94 -0.93 -10.17 9.41
C ALA A 94 -0.82 -11.70 9.52
N LYS A 95 -1.51 -12.44 8.65
CA LYS A 95 -1.44 -13.92 8.58
C LYS A 95 -0.03 -14.39 8.20
N LEU A 96 0.61 -13.77 7.22
CA LEU A 96 1.98 -14.08 6.79
C LEU A 96 2.99 -13.87 7.93
N LEU A 97 2.83 -12.81 8.71
CA LEU A 97 3.74 -12.47 9.80
C LEU A 97 3.41 -13.16 11.13
N LYS A 98 2.23 -13.81 11.26
CA LYS A 98 1.81 -14.48 12.50
C LYS A 98 2.82 -15.53 12.99
N PRO A 99 3.36 -16.44 12.14
CA PRO A 99 4.32 -17.47 12.57
C PRO A 99 5.71 -16.91 12.85
N ILE A 100 6.01 -15.67 12.48
CA ILE A 100 7.33 -15.06 12.66
C ILE A 100 7.47 -14.56 14.09
N SER A 101 8.42 -15.10 14.84
CA SER A 101 8.73 -14.62 16.21
C SER A 101 9.24 -13.16 16.16
N ASP A 102 9.11 -12.41 17.27
CA ASP A 102 9.60 -11.03 17.33
C ASP A 102 11.12 -10.97 17.13
N LYS A 103 11.86 -11.96 17.65
CA LYS A 103 13.30 -12.09 17.38
C LYS A 103 13.57 -12.28 15.90
N SER A 104 12.87 -13.21 15.22
CA SER A 104 13.03 -13.43 13.77
C SER A 104 12.60 -12.21 12.95
N PHE A 105 11.53 -11.53 13.35
CA PHE A 105 11.11 -10.28 12.71
C PHE A 105 12.22 -9.23 12.76
N ALA A 106 12.89 -9.09 13.90
CA ALA A 106 13.96 -8.12 14.09
C ALA A 106 15.28 -8.48 13.39
N THR A 107 15.59 -9.79 13.24
CA THR A 107 16.96 -10.22 12.89
C THR A 107 17.07 -11.14 11.67
N LYS A 108 15.95 -11.73 11.18
CA LYS A 108 15.99 -12.62 10.00
C LYS A 108 16.54 -11.86 8.81
N ALA A 109 17.67 -12.33 8.26
CA ALA A 109 18.26 -11.78 7.06
C ALA A 109 17.40 -12.12 5.83
N VAL A 110 17.08 -11.10 5.04
CA VAL A 110 16.32 -11.21 3.77
C VAL A 110 17.03 -10.44 2.67
N LYS A 111 16.80 -10.82 1.40
CA LYS A 111 17.36 -10.10 0.25
C LYS A 111 16.53 -8.82 0.01
N PRO A 112 17.17 -7.67 -0.25
CA PRO A 112 16.47 -6.47 -0.67
C PRO A 112 15.83 -6.69 -2.05
N VAL A 113 14.78 -5.92 -2.38
CA VAL A 113 14.19 -5.94 -3.74
C VAL A 113 15.18 -5.38 -4.75
N TRP A 114 15.89 -4.34 -4.37
CA TRP A 114 16.96 -3.72 -5.15
C TRP A 114 18.25 -3.67 -4.34
N GLY A 115 19.36 -3.83 -5.01
CA GLY A 115 20.68 -3.80 -4.38
C GLY A 115 21.27 -5.17 -4.12
N LYS A 116 22.33 -5.20 -3.32
CA LYS A 116 23.11 -6.41 -2.99
C LYS A 116 23.08 -6.66 -1.48
N GLY A 117 23.41 -7.89 -1.08
CA GLY A 117 23.52 -8.26 0.32
C GLY A 117 22.20 -8.65 0.96
N THR A 118 22.12 -8.49 2.26
CA THR A 118 20.93 -8.80 3.06
C THR A 118 20.68 -7.71 4.10
N LEU A 119 19.43 -7.59 4.55
CA LEU A 119 19.04 -6.71 5.64
C LEU A 119 18.03 -7.43 6.56
N PRO A 120 17.85 -6.96 7.80
CA PRO A 120 16.84 -7.53 8.70
C PRO A 120 15.43 -7.42 8.13
N LEU A 121 14.59 -8.43 8.34
CA LEU A 121 13.21 -8.45 7.84
C LEU A 121 12.41 -7.20 8.26
N ALA A 122 12.54 -6.76 9.52
CA ALA A 122 11.88 -5.54 9.99
C ALA A 122 12.27 -4.32 9.15
N GLN A 123 13.57 -4.17 8.85
CA GLN A 123 14.08 -3.09 8.02
C GLN A 123 13.57 -3.20 6.58
N ALA A 124 13.58 -4.41 6.00
CA ALA A 124 13.08 -4.65 4.65
C ALA A 124 11.60 -4.27 4.51
N LEU A 125 10.78 -4.65 5.47
CA LEU A 125 9.35 -4.32 5.49
C LEU A 125 9.10 -2.81 5.67
N PHE A 126 9.90 -2.15 6.49
CA PHE A 126 9.83 -0.71 6.66
C PHE A 126 10.25 0.03 5.37
N GLU A 127 11.46 -0.25 4.86
CA GLU A 127 12.04 0.47 3.73
C GLU A 127 11.32 0.21 2.40
N ASN A 128 10.65 -0.92 2.26
CA ASN A 128 9.94 -1.25 1.03
C ASN A 128 8.42 -1.24 1.25
N THR A 129 7.87 -2.19 1.99
CA THR A 129 6.41 -2.36 2.08
C THR A 129 5.70 -1.10 2.59
N LEU A 130 6.18 -0.54 3.71
CA LEU A 130 5.55 0.65 4.30
C LEU A 130 5.88 1.92 3.51
N THR A 131 7.13 2.10 3.10
CA THR A 131 7.56 3.28 2.31
C THR A 131 6.87 3.32 0.95
N TRP A 132 6.65 2.16 0.31
CA TRP A 132 5.86 2.11 -0.93
C TRP A 132 4.41 2.49 -0.71
N ALA A 133 3.78 2.00 0.37
CA ALA A 133 2.41 2.40 0.70
C ALA A 133 2.30 3.92 0.87
N ILE A 134 3.26 4.55 1.56
CA ILE A 134 3.34 6.01 1.77
C ILE A 134 3.59 6.74 0.44
N GLY A 135 4.54 6.27 -0.36
CA GLY A 135 4.88 6.87 -1.66
C GLY A 135 3.69 6.86 -2.63
N TYR A 136 3.05 5.71 -2.78
CA TYR A 136 1.88 5.58 -3.66
C TYR A 136 0.62 6.27 -3.10
N ARG A 137 0.47 6.40 -1.78
CA ARG A 137 -0.53 7.27 -1.17
C ARG A 137 -0.35 8.71 -1.61
N THR A 138 0.88 9.22 -1.57
CA THR A 138 1.19 10.58 -2.02
C THR A 138 0.93 10.73 -3.52
N GLN A 139 1.29 9.73 -4.32
CA GLN A 139 0.97 9.72 -5.75
C GLN A 139 -0.55 9.77 -5.97
N LEU A 140 -1.34 8.95 -5.28
CA LEU A 140 -2.80 8.95 -5.39
C LEU A 140 -3.39 10.31 -5.04
N PHE A 141 -2.91 10.94 -3.97
CA PHE A 141 -3.33 12.28 -3.56
C PHE A 141 -3.06 13.33 -4.64
N LEU A 142 -1.85 13.33 -5.23
CA LEU A 142 -1.47 14.27 -6.28
C LEU A 142 -2.25 14.02 -7.57
N GLN A 143 -2.44 12.76 -7.98
CA GLN A 143 -3.25 12.39 -9.13
C GLN A 143 -4.72 12.81 -8.95
N ALA A 144 -5.29 12.58 -7.77
CA ALA A 144 -6.66 12.99 -7.46
C ALA A 144 -6.83 14.50 -7.55
N LYS A 145 -5.89 15.28 -7.02
CA LYS A 145 -5.91 16.76 -7.18
C LYS A 145 -5.82 17.17 -8.65
N ALA A 146 -4.90 16.60 -9.41
CA ALA A 146 -4.71 16.90 -10.82
C ALA A 146 -5.91 16.47 -11.68
N ALA A 147 -6.61 15.41 -11.28
CA ALA A 147 -7.85 14.95 -11.89
C ALA A 147 -9.08 15.84 -11.56
N GLY A 148 -8.91 16.87 -10.71
CA GLY A 148 -9.97 17.82 -10.39
C GLY A 148 -10.78 17.49 -9.13
N VAL A 149 -10.30 16.60 -8.25
CA VAL A 149 -10.95 16.39 -6.94
C VAL A 149 -10.78 17.65 -6.10
N ALA A 150 -11.89 18.32 -5.82
CA ALA A 150 -11.90 19.56 -5.05
C ALA A 150 -11.55 19.34 -3.56
N ASP A 151 -11.04 20.38 -2.92
CA ASP A 151 -10.87 20.50 -1.47
C ASP A 151 -10.01 19.40 -0.81
N LEU A 152 -9.11 18.75 -1.56
CA LEU A 152 -8.11 17.87 -0.98
C LEU A 152 -6.99 18.67 -0.34
N GLY A 153 -6.81 18.49 0.96
CA GLY A 153 -5.81 19.17 1.79
C GLY A 153 -4.84 18.25 2.52
N SER A 154 -3.98 18.82 3.33
CA SER A 154 -2.99 18.09 4.13
C SER A 154 -3.63 17.08 5.09
N THR A 155 -4.79 17.39 5.67
CA THR A 155 -5.52 16.48 6.56
C THR A 155 -5.98 15.21 5.85
N ASP A 156 -6.42 15.30 4.58
CA ASP A 156 -6.75 14.13 3.76
C ASP A 156 -5.52 13.25 3.58
N LEU A 157 -4.38 13.85 3.23
CA LEU A 157 -3.13 13.13 2.96
C LEU A 157 -2.52 12.49 4.21
N TRP A 158 -2.51 13.18 5.35
CA TRP A 158 -1.75 12.75 6.53
C TRP A 158 -2.57 12.04 7.59
N THR A 159 -3.87 12.29 7.64
CA THR A 159 -4.74 11.76 8.71
C THR A 159 -5.91 10.92 8.21
N GLY A 160 -6.19 10.94 6.90
CA GLY A 160 -7.37 10.29 6.33
C GLY A 160 -8.67 10.89 6.86
N LYS A 161 -8.72 12.23 6.95
CA LYS A 161 -9.90 12.99 7.38
C LYS A 161 -10.08 14.19 6.46
N ALA A 162 -11.31 14.48 6.09
CA ALA A 162 -11.62 15.74 5.42
C ALA A 162 -11.27 16.95 6.30
N PRO A 163 -10.86 18.08 5.72
CA PRO A 163 -10.67 19.31 6.47
C PRO A 163 -11.97 19.70 7.18
N LYS A 164 -11.88 20.24 8.39
CA LYS A 164 -13.04 20.82 9.07
C LYS A 164 -13.52 22.00 8.23
N LYS A 165 -14.79 21.99 7.84
CA LYS A 165 -15.41 23.19 7.27
C LYS A 165 -15.31 24.31 8.33
N LYS A 166 -14.73 25.44 7.93
CA LYS A 166 -14.76 26.66 8.74
C LYS A 166 -16.17 27.22 8.76
#